data_07504f0d45bb5fcb297613dbc05d27a9
#
_entry.id   07504f0d45bb5fcb297613dbc05d27a9
#
_cell.length_a   1.000
_cell.length_b   1.000
_cell.length_c   1.000
_cell.angle_alpha   90.00
_cell.angle_beta   90.00
_cell.angle_gamma   90.00
#
_symmetry.space_group_name_H-M   'P 1'
#
loop_
_entity.id
_entity.type
_entity.pdbx_description
1 polymer ?
#
loop_
_entity_poly.entity_id
_entity_poly.type
_entity_poly.pdbx_seq_one_letter_code
_entity_poly.pdbx_strand_id
1 'polypeptide(L)'
;MSKVIEVVEEIVGPIVDELNLELVDIEYVKEGKNWFLRVFIDKDNGVDIEECGLVSEKLSEKLDEIDPIPYNYFLEVSSPGAERPLKKDKDFVKAIGKNVFIKTYEQIDGEKTFEGKLTDYNNEQLTIEMTIKTRKKTVQIPLNKVANARLAVTFS
;
A
#
# COMPACT_ATOMS: atom_id res chain seq x y z
N MET A 1 -3.58 0.37 -17.52
CA MET A 1 -2.87 1.24 -16.57
C MET A 1 -2.83 2.66 -17.09
N SER A 2 -2.90 3.62 -16.18
CA SER A 2 -2.83 5.02 -16.57
C SER A 2 -1.41 5.40 -16.97
N LYS A 3 -1.27 6.05 -18.12
CA LYS A 3 0.02 6.56 -18.57
C LYS A 3 0.56 7.62 -17.60
N VAL A 4 -0.33 8.38 -16.97
CA VAL A 4 0.05 9.37 -15.97
C VAL A 4 0.74 8.70 -14.78
N ILE A 5 0.20 7.60 -14.28
CA ILE A 5 0.79 6.88 -13.14
C ILE A 5 2.18 6.36 -13.50
N GLU A 6 2.38 5.83 -14.71
CA GLU A 6 3.68 5.35 -15.16
C GLU A 6 4.73 6.46 -15.20
N VAL A 7 4.37 7.62 -15.74
CA VAL A 7 5.29 8.76 -15.82
C VAL A 7 5.60 9.29 -14.41
N VAL A 8 4.60 9.40 -13.56
CA VAL A 8 4.79 9.88 -12.19
C VAL A 8 5.69 8.91 -11.41
N GLU A 9 5.52 7.61 -11.60
CA GLU A 9 6.37 6.61 -10.95
C GLU A 9 7.83 6.79 -11.35
N GLU A 10 8.11 7.05 -12.63
CA GLU A 10 9.46 7.30 -13.12
C GLU A 10 10.06 8.58 -12.52
N ILE A 11 9.23 9.59 -12.26
CA ILE A 11 9.67 10.86 -11.67
C ILE A 11 9.92 10.71 -10.18
N VAL A 12 9.00 10.07 -9.46
CA VAL A 12 9.06 10.00 -8.00
C VAL A 12 10.05 8.95 -7.49
N GLY A 13 10.30 7.89 -8.26
CA GLY A 13 11.22 6.83 -7.86
C GLY A 13 12.59 7.35 -7.42
N PRO A 14 13.30 8.11 -8.27
CA PRO A 14 14.59 8.67 -7.86
C PRO A 14 14.50 9.62 -6.66
N ILE A 15 13.39 10.33 -6.51
CA ILE A 15 13.22 11.26 -5.38
C ILE A 15 13.16 10.50 -4.06
N VAL A 16 12.34 9.45 -4.00
CA VAL A 16 12.22 8.67 -2.77
C VAL A 16 13.49 7.88 -2.47
N ASP A 17 14.18 7.38 -3.50
CA ASP A 17 15.45 6.68 -3.34
C ASP A 17 16.51 7.59 -2.73
N GLU A 18 16.61 8.83 -3.21
CA GLU A 18 17.55 9.82 -2.69
C GLU A 18 17.33 10.12 -1.22
N LEU A 19 16.07 10.08 -0.79
CA LEU A 19 15.68 10.38 0.59
C LEU A 19 15.59 9.12 1.47
N ASN A 20 15.96 7.97 0.93
CA ASN A 20 15.88 6.67 1.64
C ASN A 20 14.46 6.33 2.07
N LEU A 21 13.49 6.67 1.22
CA LEU A 21 12.09 6.37 1.44
C LEU A 21 11.64 5.28 0.47
N GLU A 22 10.45 4.75 0.69
CA GLU A 22 9.85 3.73 -0.16
C GLU A 22 8.58 4.28 -0.79
N LEU A 23 8.43 4.08 -2.10
CA LEU A 23 7.19 4.38 -2.79
C LEU A 23 6.24 3.21 -2.60
N VAL A 24 5.11 3.46 -1.96
CA VAL A 24 4.12 2.42 -1.66
C VAL A 24 3.08 2.32 -2.77
N ASP A 25 2.50 3.43 -3.17
CA ASP A 25 1.46 3.45 -4.19
C ASP A 25 1.30 4.84 -4.79
N ILE A 26 0.67 4.90 -5.96
CA ILE A 26 0.31 6.16 -6.63
C ILE A 26 -1.12 6.01 -7.11
N GLU A 27 -1.95 7.02 -6.84
CA GLU A 27 -3.32 7.09 -7.33
C GLU A 27 -3.52 8.37 -8.11
N TYR A 28 -4.19 8.27 -9.24
CA TYR A 28 -4.59 9.43 -10.03
C TYR A 28 -6.09 9.30 -10.29
N VAL A 29 -6.89 10.07 -9.55
CA VAL A 29 -8.33 9.90 -9.50
C VAL A 29 -9.04 11.24 -9.61
N LYS A 30 -10.25 11.22 -10.16
CA LYS A 30 -11.13 12.37 -10.21
C LYS A 30 -12.23 12.20 -9.18
N GLU A 31 -12.35 13.17 -8.29
CA GLU A 31 -13.41 13.18 -7.29
C GLU A 31 -14.21 14.48 -7.47
N GLY A 32 -15.48 14.36 -7.85
CA GLY A 32 -16.27 15.51 -8.21
C GLY A 32 -15.72 16.21 -9.44
N LYS A 33 -15.34 17.47 -9.31
CA LYS A 33 -14.77 18.28 -10.40
C LYS A 33 -13.25 18.32 -10.39
N ASN A 34 -12.63 17.74 -9.36
CA ASN A 34 -11.20 17.88 -9.13
C ASN A 34 -10.45 16.57 -9.38
N TRP A 35 -9.24 16.70 -9.93
CA TRP A 35 -8.32 15.60 -10.06
C TRP A 35 -7.35 15.60 -8.89
N PHE A 36 -7.01 14.41 -8.41
CA PHE A 36 -6.07 14.22 -7.30
C PHE A 36 -4.98 13.26 -7.71
N LEU A 37 -3.75 13.69 -7.52
CA LEU A 37 -2.58 12.81 -7.64
C LEU A 37 -2.12 12.52 -6.22
N ARG A 38 -2.27 11.28 -5.79
CA ARG A 38 -1.90 10.86 -4.43
C ARG A 38 -0.72 9.93 -4.48
N VAL A 39 0.33 10.29 -3.77
CA VAL A 39 1.55 9.50 -3.68
C VAL A 39 1.71 9.04 -2.24
N PHE A 40 1.83 7.74 -2.05
CA PHE A 40 1.98 7.14 -0.72
C PHE A 40 3.41 6.67 -0.55
N ILE A 41 4.07 7.17 0.48
CA ILE A 41 5.47 6.85 0.79
C ILE A 41 5.57 6.33 2.21
N ASP A 42 6.62 5.53 2.47
CA ASP A 42 6.86 4.97 3.79
C ASP A 42 8.34 4.72 3.99
N LYS A 43 8.72 4.38 5.21
CA LYS A 43 10.04 3.87 5.55
C LYS A 43 9.93 3.09 6.86
N ASP A 44 10.99 2.38 7.22
CA ASP A 44 11.05 1.70 8.51
C ASP A 44 10.86 2.76 9.62
N ASN A 45 9.99 2.50 10.57
CA ASN A 45 9.59 3.44 11.63
C ASN A 45 8.67 4.58 11.18
N GLY A 46 8.18 4.54 9.93
CA GLY A 46 7.25 5.53 9.42
C GLY A 46 7.88 6.82 8.92
N VAL A 47 7.15 7.58 8.12
CA VAL A 47 7.58 8.89 7.62
C VAL A 47 6.94 10.00 8.43
N ASP A 48 7.63 11.14 8.53
CA ASP A 48 7.08 12.31 9.22
C ASP A 48 6.54 13.34 8.21
N ILE A 49 5.94 14.41 8.74
CA ILE A 49 5.36 15.48 7.92
C ILE A 49 6.42 16.18 7.08
N GLU A 50 7.61 16.38 7.64
CA GLU A 50 8.70 17.05 6.93
C GLU A 50 9.16 16.24 5.73
N GLU A 51 9.26 14.92 5.86
CA GLU A 51 9.63 14.04 4.77
C GLU A 51 8.58 14.05 3.66
N CYS A 52 7.30 14.00 4.02
CA CYS A 52 6.21 14.12 3.05
C CYS A 52 6.24 15.45 2.33
N GLY A 53 6.49 16.54 3.06
CA GLY A 53 6.60 17.87 2.48
C GLY A 53 7.77 17.99 1.51
N LEU A 54 8.91 17.40 1.85
CA LEU A 54 10.09 17.43 0.98
C LEU A 54 9.86 16.67 -0.32
N VAL A 55 9.24 15.50 -0.25
CA VAL A 55 8.89 14.74 -1.45
C VAL A 55 7.88 15.52 -2.29
N SER A 56 6.89 16.12 -1.66
CA SER A 56 5.88 16.93 -2.36
C SER A 56 6.51 18.09 -3.10
N GLU A 57 7.44 18.81 -2.47
CA GLU A 57 8.13 19.94 -3.09
C GLU A 57 8.95 19.52 -4.29
N LYS A 58 9.80 18.49 -4.13
CA LYS A 58 10.64 17.99 -5.21
C LYS A 58 9.82 17.42 -6.37
N LEU A 59 8.75 16.68 -6.04
CA LEU A 59 7.87 16.11 -7.04
C LEU A 59 7.12 17.20 -7.80
N SER A 60 6.62 18.21 -7.10
CA SER A 60 5.91 19.34 -7.72
C SER A 60 6.79 20.06 -8.74
N GLU A 61 8.05 20.31 -8.40
CA GLU A 61 9.00 20.94 -9.31
C GLU A 61 9.18 20.13 -10.59
N LYS A 62 9.35 18.81 -10.46
CA LYS A 62 9.52 17.93 -11.62
C LYS A 62 8.26 17.80 -12.45
N LEU A 63 7.10 17.77 -11.81
CA LEU A 63 5.82 17.72 -12.51
C LEU A 63 5.58 19.00 -13.31
N ASP A 64 5.98 20.14 -12.78
CA ASP A 64 5.88 21.43 -13.50
C ASP A 64 6.79 21.45 -14.72
N GLU A 65 8.00 20.90 -14.63
CA GLU A 65 8.94 20.84 -15.76
C GLU A 65 8.45 19.91 -16.86
N ILE A 66 8.00 18.73 -16.51
CA ILE A 66 7.63 17.68 -17.47
C ILE A 66 6.19 17.84 -17.95
N ASP A 67 5.33 18.33 -17.07
CA ASP A 67 3.91 18.61 -17.33
C ASP A 67 3.17 17.41 -17.94
N PRO A 68 3.21 16.23 -17.28
CA PRO A 68 2.62 15.01 -17.84
C PRO A 68 1.09 14.91 -17.67
N ILE A 69 0.51 15.78 -16.83
CA ILE A 69 -0.90 15.71 -16.48
C ILE A 69 -1.66 16.81 -17.24
N PRO A 70 -2.65 16.42 -18.07
CA PRO A 70 -3.34 17.40 -18.95
C PRO A 70 -4.35 18.29 -18.24
N TYR A 71 -4.70 18.00 -16.99
CA TYR A 71 -5.69 18.77 -16.24
C TYR A 71 -5.09 19.37 -14.99
N ASN A 72 -5.75 20.38 -14.42
CA ASN A 72 -5.37 20.88 -13.10
C ASN A 72 -5.63 19.77 -12.07
N TYR A 73 -4.75 19.65 -11.10
CA TYR A 73 -4.81 18.58 -10.12
C TYR A 73 -4.27 19.06 -8.77
N PHE A 74 -4.65 18.33 -7.72
CA PHE A 74 -4.08 18.53 -6.39
C PHE A 74 -3.09 17.41 -6.12
N LEU A 75 -1.89 17.78 -5.69
CA LEU A 75 -0.86 16.81 -5.32
C LEU A 75 -0.92 16.57 -3.81
N GLU A 76 -1.08 15.31 -3.44
CA GLU A 76 -1.08 14.89 -2.05
C GLU A 76 0.00 13.82 -1.85
N VAL A 77 0.93 14.06 -0.92
CA VAL A 77 1.94 13.09 -0.53
C VAL A 77 1.71 12.73 0.92
N SER A 78 1.53 11.45 1.19
CA SER A 78 1.20 11.00 2.53
C SER A 78 1.76 9.60 2.80
N SER A 79 1.66 9.18 4.07
CA SER A 79 1.97 7.82 4.47
C SER A 79 0.67 7.02 4.50
N PRO A 80 0.70 5.72 4.11
CA PRO A 80 -0.48 4.88 4.25
C PRO A 80 -0.83 4.58 5.70
N GLY A 81 0.06 4.93 6.64
CA GLY A 81 -0.15 4.70 8.05
C GLY A 81 -0.03 3.23 8.44
N ALA A 82 -0.69 2.87 9.55
CA ALA A 82 -0.62 1.53 10.09
C ALA A 82 -1.36 0.49 9.24
N GLU A 83 -2.30 0.92 8.40
CA GLU A 83 -3.07 0.03 7.53
C GLU A 83 -2.53 0.02 6.09
N ARG A 84 -1.23 -0.20 5.96
CA ARG A 84 -0.55 -0.20 4.67
C ARG A 84 -1.09 -1.32 3.75
N PRO A 85 -1.48 -1.01 2.49
CA PRO A 85 -1.92 -2.05 1.56
C PRO A 85 -0.78 -2.98 1.16
N LEU A 86 -1.11 -4.25 0.98
CA LEU A 86 -0.16 -5.29 0.56
C LEU A 86 -0.50 -5.68 -0.88
N LYS A 87 0.36 -5.33 -1.82
CA LYS A 87 0.11 -5.57 -3.25
C LYS A 87 1.20 -6.38 -3.93
N LYS A 88 2.45 -6.17 -3.55
CA LYS A 88 3.62 -6.81 -4.16
C LYS A 88 4.16 -7.92 -3.28
N ASP A 89 4.92 -8.84 -3.86
CA ASP A 89 5.56 -9.92 -3.12
C ASP A 89 6.37 -9.39 -1.93
N LYS A 90 7.13 -8.33 -2.15
CA LYS A 90 7.95 -7.75 -1.08
C LYS A 90 7.10 -7.22 0.08
N ASP A 91 5.89 -6.73 -0.21
CA ASP A 91 4.99 -6.25 0.84
C ASP A 91 4.55 -7.39 1.75
N PHE A 92 4.19 -8.52 1.16
CA PHE A 92 3.80 -9.70 1.92
C PHE A 92 4.97 -10.28 2.71
N VAL A 93 6.16 -10.33 2.12
CA VAL A 93 7.35 -10.82 2.81
C VAL A 93 7.66 -9.98 4.03
N LYS A 94 7.59 -8.65 3.92
CA LYS A 94 7.80 -7.74 5.04
C LYS A 94 6.70 -7.87 6.11
N ALA A 95 5.52 -8.31 5.71
CA ALA A 95 4.38 -8.46 6.62
C ALA A 95 4.42 -9.76 7.44
N ILE A 96 5.30 -10.69 7.09
CA ILE A 96 5.43 -11.94 7.85
C ILE A 96 5.78 -11.61 9.30
N GLY A 97 5.01 -12.15 10.23
CA GLY A 97 5.13 -11.85 11.65
C GLY A 97 4.25 -10.70 12.13
N LYS A 98 3.58 -10.02 11.21
CA LYS A 98 2.69 -8.90 11.53
C LYS A 98 1.24 -9.29 11.34
N ASN A 99 0.33 -8.54 11.95
CA ASN A 99 -1.10 -8.76 11.75
C ASN A 99 -1.54 -8.17 10.42
N VAL A 100 -2.37 -8.92 9.71
CA VAL A 100 -2.89 -8.52 8.40
C VAL A 100 -4.39 -8.71 8.34
N PHE A 101 -5.04 -7.97 7.45
CA PHE A 101 -6.45 -8.15 7.12
C PHE A 101 -6.53 -8.53 5.65
N ILE A 102 -7.19 -9.65 5.37
CA ILE A 102 -7.32 -10.18 4.01
C ILE A 102 -8.79 -10.31 3.66
N LYS A 103 -9.16 -9.83 2.49
CA LYS A 103 -10.50 -10.01 1.93
C LYS A 103 -10.38 -10.87 0.68
N THR A 104 -11.23 -11.87 0.55
CA THR A 104 -11.20 -12.78 -0.60
C THR A 104 -12.40 -12.59 -1.50
N TYR A 105 -12.29 -13.00 -2.77
CA TYR A 105 -13.39 -12.96 -3.72
C TYR A 105 -14.45 -14.01 -3.39
N GLU A 106 -14.01 -15.16 -2.88
CA GLU A 106 -14.87 -16.29 -2.55
C GLU A 106 -14.73 -16.63 -1.08
N GLN A 107 -15.75 -17.30 -0.53
CA GLN A 107 -15.68 -17.79 0.84
C GLN A 107 -14.62 -18.89 0.95
N ILE A 108 -13.84 -18.83 2.01
CA ILE A 108 -12.89 -19.88 2.39
C ILE A 108 -13.26 -20.24 3.83
N ASP A 109 -13.61 -21.49 4.06
CA ASP A 109 -14.11 -21.97 5.37
C ASP A 109 -15.32 -21.15 5.85
N GLY A 110 -16.16 -20.70 4.90
CA GLY A 110 -17.37 -19.95 5.22
C GLY A 110 -17.17 -18.46 5.43
N GLU A 111 -15.96 -17.96 5.27
CA GLU A 111 -15.62 -16.57 5.54
C GLU A 111 -14.96 -15.90 4.32
N LYS A 112 -15.23 -14.62 4.13
CA LYS A 112 -14.57 -13.80 3.09
C LYS A 112 -13.55 -12.83 3.66
N THR A 113 -13.49 -12.67 4.97
CA THR A 113 -12.54 -11.79 5.62
C THR A 113 -11.75 -12.54 6.67
N PHE A 114 -10.46 -12.26 6.74
CA PHE A 114 -9.54 -12.93 7.66
C PHE A 114 -8.63 -11.89 8.28
N GLU A 115 -8.54 -11.86 9.59
CA GLU A 115 -7.65 -10.98 10.32
C GLU A 115 -6.83 -11.80 11.30
N GLY A 116 -5.53 -11.70 11.18
CA GLY A 116 -4.64 -12.46 12.05
C GLY A 116 -3.18 -12.22 11.66
N LYS A 117 -2.30 -13.02 12.27
CA LYS A 117 -0.87 -12.91 12.03
C LYS A 117 -0.49 -13.66 10.76
N LEU A 118 0.22 -12.98 9.86
CA LEU A 118 0.78 -13.63 8.68
C LEU A 118 2.01 -14.41 9.11
N THR A 119 1.92 -15.74 9.06
CA THR A 119 3.00 -16.62 9.53
C THR A 119 3.89 -17.11 8.41
N ASP A 120 3.35 -17.18 7.18
CA ASP A 120 4.11 -17.62 6.03
C ASP A 120 3.53 -17.04 4.75
N TYR A 121 4.36 -16.89 3.75
CA TYR A 121 3.95 -16.42 2.43
C TYR A 121 4.88 -17.03 1.38
N ASN A 122 4.27 -17.59 0.35
CA ASN A 122 4.98 -17.94 -0.87
C ASN A 122 4.20 -17.34 -2.05
N ASN A 123 4.71 -17.43 -3.26
CA ASN A 123 4.07 -16.79 -4.40
C ASN A 123 2.70 -17.39 -4.77
N GLU A 124 2.26 -18.43 -4.09
CA GLU A 124 1.02 -19.12 -4.37
C GLU A 124 -0.05 -18.95 -3.28
N GLN A 125 0.38 -18.80 -2.03
CA GLN A 125 -0.58 -18.72 -0.91
C GLN A 125 -0.02 -18.00 0.31
N LEU A 126 -0.96 -17.54 1.15
CA LEU A 126 -0.69 -16.93 2.45
C LEU A 126 -1.10 -17.90 3.55
N THR A 127 -0.39 -17.90 4.66
CA THR A 127 -0.78 -18.65 5.85
C THR A 127 -1.01 -17.66 6.98
N ILE A 128 -2.23 -17.65 7.53
CA ILE A 128 -2.63 -16.72 8.58
C ILE A 128 -3.00 -17.51 9.83
N GLU A 129 -2.47 -17.09 10.97
CA GLU A 129 -2.83 -17.62 12.27
C GLU A 129 -3.84 -16.69 12.92
N MET A 130 -5.05 -17.17 13.11
CA MET A 130 -6.14 -16.43 13.73
C MET A 130 -6.39 -16.94 15.14
N THR A 131 -6.73 -16.03 16.04
CA THR A 131 -7.14 -16.41 17.39
C THR A 131 -8.65 -16.26 17.49
N ILE A 132 -9.35 -17.38 17.71
CA ILE A 132 -10.79 -17.39 17.90
C ILE A 132 -11.04 -17.84 19.34
N LYS A 133 -11.45 -16.89 20.18
CA LYS A 133 -11.57 -17.09 21.63
C LYS A 133 -10.21 -17.49 22.22
N THR A 134 -10.05 -18.73 22.67
CA THR A 134 -8.79 -19.22 23.23
C THR A 134 -8.06 -20.17 22.29
N ARG A 135 -8.62 -20.40 21.10
CA ARG A 135 -8.05 -21.33 20.13
C ARG A 135 -7.36 -20.59 18.98
N LYS A 136 -6.26 -21.15 18.52
CA LYS A 136 -5.57 -20.66 17.34
C LYS A 136 -5.99 -21.51 16.14
N LYS A 137 -6.34 -20.83 15.05
CA LYS A 137 -6.71 -21.49 13.81
C LYS A 137 -5.79 -21.00 12.70
N THR A 138 -5.24 -21.93 11.94
CA THR A 138 -4.39 -21.60 10.80
C THR A 138 -5.19 -21.74 9.51
N VAL A 139 -5.20 -20.71 8.70
CA VAL A 139 -5.91 -20.69 7.43
C VAL A 139 -4.91 -20.44 6.30
N GLN A 140 -5.00 -21.22 5.23
CA GLN A 140 -4.21 -21.00 4.02
C GLN A 140 -5.10 -20.38 2.96
N ILE A 141 -4.68 -19.24 2.42
CA ILE A 141 -5.45 -18.48 1.45
C ILE A 141 -4.68 -18.44 0.13
N PRO A 142 -5.22 -19.01 -0.94
CA PRO A 142 -4.58 -18.90 -2.26
C PRO A 142 -4.47 -17.44 -2.69
N LEU A 143 -3.31 -17.05 -3.17
CA LEU A 143 -3.05 -15.67 -3.55
C LEU A 143 -4.01 -15.17 -4.64
N ASN A 144 -4.39 -16.03 -5.56
CA ASN A 144 -5.32 -15.69 -6.64
C ASN A 144 -6.75 -15.45 -6.16
N LYS A 145 -7.06 -15.79 -4.91
CA LYS A 145 -8.38 -15.52 -4.31
C LYS A 145 -8.40 -14.27 -3.45
N VAL A 146 -7.25 -13.65 -3.25
CA VAL A 146 -7.15 -12.42 -2.45
C VAL A 146 -7.68 -11.24 -3.27
N ALA A 147 -8.76 -10.62 -2.78
CA ALA A 147 -9.32 -9.41 -3.39
C ALA A 147 -8.63 -8.16 -2.86
N ASN A 148 -8.28 -8.16 -1.57
CA ASN A 148 -7.64 -7.04 -0.93
C ASN A 148 -6.82 -7.54 0.26
N ALA A 149 -5.71 -6.89 0.52
CA ALA A 149 -4.84 -7.22 1.65
C ALA A 149 -4.22 -5.94 2.21
N ARG A 150 -4.14 -5.83 3.53
CA ARG A 150 -3.52 -4.69 4.19
C ARG A 150 -2.99 -5.11 5.57
N LEU A 151 -2.12 -4.29 6.12
CA LEU A 151 -1.72 -4.48 7.51
C LEU A 151 -2.90 -4.14 8.40
N ALA A 152 -3.08 -4.92 9.47
CA ALA A 152 -4.13 -4.67 10.44
C ALA A 152 -3.54 -3.98 11.66
N VAL A 153 -4.29 -3.02 12.21
CA VAL A 153 -3.90 -2.36 13.44
C VAL A 153 -4.45 -3.18 14.60
N THR A 154 -3.57 -3.64 15.48
CA THR A 154 -4.00 -4.33 16.68
C THR A 154 -3.67 -3.47 17.89
N PHE A 155 -4.69 -3.26 18.70
CA PHE A 155 -4.54 -2.59 19.99
C PHE A 155 -4.55 -3.67 21.06
N SER A 156 -3.41 -3.93 21.62
CA SER A 156 -3.30 -4.91 22.69
C SER A 156 -2.77 -4.26 23.95
#